data_bdcb2f3b11bcf088c03281c3180fbae4
#
_entry.id   bdcb2f3b11bcf088c03281c3180fbae4
#
_cell.length_a   1.000
_cell.length_b   1.000
_cell.length_c   1.000
_cell.angle_alpha   90.00
_cell.angle_beta   90.00
_cell.angle_gamma   90.00
#
_symmetry.space_group_name_H-M   'P 1'
#
loop_
_entity.id
_entity.type
_entity.pdbx_description
1 polymer ?
#
loop_
_entity_poly.entity_id
_entity_poly.type
_entity_poly.pdbx_seq_one_letter_code
_entity_poly.pdbx_strand_id
1 'polypeptide(L)'
;AEPVAAEPSAKPYFASDQYLEEYGTLYDHLGMLSDHERMRAYHDAIRLNPSHFKDKVVLDVGTGTGVLAIWAAQAGARRVFAVEGTSVALHAETMAKAHGFGGVIEVLRGRM
;
A
#
# COMPACT_ATOMS: atom_id res chain seq x y z
N ALA A 1 -15.21 -0.08 -9.98
CA ALA A 1 -15.01 -1.51 -10.06
C ALA A 1 -14.09 -1.97 -8.95
N GLU A 2 -14.41 -3.07 -8.40
CA GLU A 2 -13.52 -3.68 -7.43
C GLU A 2 -12.21 -4.01 -8.11
N PRO A 3 -11.10 -3.57 -7.56
CA PRO A 3 -9.84 -4.06 -8.08
C PRO A 3 -9.86 -5.57 -7.94
N VAL A 4 -9.34 -6.25 -8.93
CA VAL A 4 -9.18 -7.67 -8.83
C VAL A 4 -8.10 -7.89 -7.80
N ALA A 5 -8.49 -8.08 -6.57
CA ALA A 5 -7.54 -8.38 -5.54
C ALA A 5 -6.82 -9.67 -5.90
N ALA A 6 -5.60 -9.79 -5.47
CA ALA A 6 -4.90 -11.04 -5.62
C ALA A 6 -5.71 -12.15 -4.97
N GLU A 7 -5.66 -13.32 -5.57
CA GLU A 7 -6.34 -14.48 -5.02
C GLU A 7 -5.86 -14.73 -3.58
N PRO A 8 -6.72 -15.32 -2.74
CA PRO A 8 -6.31 -15.60 -1.37
C PRO A 8 -5.01 -16.40 -1.27
N SER A 9 -4.78 -17.30 -2.21
CA SER A 9 -3.55 -18.09 -2.26
C SER A 9 -2.34 -17.25 -2.66
N ALA A 10 -2.61 -16.13 -3.34
CA ALA A 10 -1.60 -15.16 -3.76
C ALA A 10 -1.79 -13.85 -3.00
N LYS A 11 -2.34 -13.92 -1.81
CA LYS A 11 -2.65 -12.76 -1.02
C LYS A 11 -1.41 -11.88 -0.87
N PRO A 12 -1.53 -10.59 -1.18
CA PRO A 12 -0.38 -9.71 -1.14
C PRO A 12 0.22 -9.64 0.25
N TYR A 13 1.50 -9.92 0.33
CA TYR A 13 2.22 -9.86 1.57
C TYR A 13 2.07 -8.49 2.25
N PHE A 14 2.23 -7.42 1.47
CA PHE A 14 2.19 -6.06 2.00
C PHE A 14 0.83 -5.61 2.48
N ALA A 15 -0.24 -6.26 2.04
CA ALA A 15 -1.58 -5.82 2.34
C ALA A 15 -2.28 -6.75 3.31
N SER A 16 -1.55 -7.64 3.95
CA SER A 16 -2.12 -8.64 4.83
C SER A 16 -1.81 -8.34 6.29
N ASP A 17 -2.58 -8.94 7.17
CA ASP A 17 -2.30 -8.90 8.60
C ASP A 17 -0.95 -9.54 8.91
N GLN A 18 -0.58 -10.55 8.11
CA GLN A 18 0.72 -11.19 8.24
C GLN A 18 1.86 -10.19 8.06
N TYR A 19 1.73 -9.29 7.07
CA TYR A 19 2.72 -8.25 6.88
C TYR A 19 2.85 -7.39 8.13
N LEU A 20 1.72 -7.00 8.71
CA LEU A 20 1.73 -6.15 9.90
C LEU A 20 2.35 -6.87 11.09
N GLU A 21 2.09 -8.17 11.24
CA GLU A 21 2.69 -8.94 12.32
C GLU A 21 4.20 -9.05 12.16
N GLU A 22 4.67 -9.39 10.97
CA GLU A 22 6.09 -9.53 10.72
C GLU A 22 6.80 -8.18 10.81
N TYR A 23 6.17 -7.13 10.29
CA TYR A 23 6.67 -5.77 10.39
C TYR A 23 6.80 -5.36 11.85
N GLY A 24 5.77 -5.63 12.65
CA GLY A 24 5.77 -5.31 14.06
C GLY A 24 6.85 -6.07 14.82
N THR A 25 6.99 -7.36 14.54
CA THR A 25 8.03 -8.18 15.18
C THR A 25 9.41 -7.64 14.87
N LEU A 26 9.65 -7.28 13.61
CA LEU A 26 10.94 -6.72 13.21
C LEU A 26 11.22 -5.41 13.93
N TYR A 27 10.26 -4.51 13.95
CA TYR A 27 10.45 -3.21 14.57
C TYR A 27 10.50 -3.26 16.08
N ASP A 28 9.81 -4.22 16.70
CA ASP A 28 9.93 -4.46 18.13
C ASP A 28 11.36 -4.89 18.47
N HIS A 29 11.92 -5.77 17.66
CA HIS A 29 13.30 -6.21 17.83
C HIS A 29 14.30 -5.06 17.69
N LEU A 30 14.01 -4.14 16.78
CA LEU A 30 14.87 -3.00 16.52
C LEU A 30 14.57 -1.81 17.42
N GLY A 31 13.55 -1.90 18.29
CA GLY A 31 13.14 -0.78 19.13
C GLY A 31 12.43 0.31 18.36
N MET A 32 11.81 -0.01 17.23
CA MET A 32 11.14 0.96 16.36
C MET A 32 9.62 0.83 16.44
N LEU A 33 9.12 0.73 17.65
CA LEU A 33 7.71 0.47 17.91
C LEU A 33 6.78 1.54 17.32
N SER A 34 7.23 2.81 17.32
CA SER A 34 6.41 3.90 16.81
C SER A 34 6.11 3.75 15.31
N ASP A 35 7.04 3.19 14.53
CA ASP A 35 6.80 2.98 13.10
C ASP A 35 5.76 1.89 12.88
N HIS A 36 5.78 0.84 13.69
CA HIS A 36 4.78 -0.21 13.63
C HIS A 36 3.39 0.36 13.95
N GLU A 37 3.29 1.17 14.99
CA GLU A 37 2.02 1.79 15.37
C GLU A 37 1.51 2.71 14.27
N ARG A 38 2.40 3.47 13.64
CA ARG A 38 2.03 4.36 12.56
C ARG A 38 1.49 3.59 11.36
N MET A 39 2.16 2.50 10.98
CA MET A 39 1.70 1.69 9.86
C MET A 39 0.35 1.04 10.16
N ARG A 40 0.16 0.57 11.38
CA ARG A 40 -1.14 0.02 11.77
C ARG A 40 -2.23 1.07 11.72
N ALA A 41 -1.93 2.29 12.15
CA ALA A 41 -2.90 3.38 12.09
C ALA A 41 -3.28 3.70 10.64
N TYR A 42 -2.33 3.73 9.73
CA TYR A 42 -2.63 3.94 8.30
C TYR A 42 -3.47 2.81 7.75
N HIS A 43 -3.11 1.57 8.06
CA HIS A 43 -3.85 0.41 7.59
C HIS A 43 -5.31 0.48 8.07
N ASP A 44 -5.51 0.78 9.35
CA ASP A 44 -6.85 0.87 9.92
C ASP A 44 -7.63 2.05 9.36
N ALA A 45 -6.97 3.19 9.17
CA ALA A 45 -7.63 4.36 8.60
C ALA A 45 -8.19 4.07 7.21
N ILE A 46 -7.47 3.30 6.43
CA ILE A 46 -7.91 2.93 5.08
C ILE A 46 -8.97 1.84 5.16
N ARG A 47 -8.70 0.78 5.90
CA ARG A 47 -9.56 -0.39 5.97
C ARG A 47 -10.93 -0.08 6.57
N LEU A 48 -10.96 0.78 7.58
CA LEU A 48 -12.18 1.09 8.30
C LEU A 48 -12.99 2.24 7.68
N ASN A 49 -12.45 2.87 6.65
CA ASN A 49 -13.11 4.00 5.99
C ASN A 49 -13.14 3.80 4.47
N PRO A 50 -13.67 2.66 3.99
CA PRO A 50 -13.61 2.37 2.56
C PRO A 50 -14.36 3.38 1.70
N SER A 51 -15.38 4.03 2.24
CA SER A 51 -16.13 5.04 1.48
C SER A 51 -15.29 6.25 1.11
N HIS A 52 -14.21 6.50 1.83
CA HIS A 52 -13.30 7.60 1.52
C HIS A 52 -12.34 7.25 0.39
N PHE A 53 -12.28 5.98 0.01
CA PHE A 53 -11.35 5.50 -1.02
C PHE A 53 -12.07 4.95 -2.24
N LYS A 54 -13.24 4.34 -2.05
CA LYS A 54 -13.96 3.69 -3.13
C LYS A 54 -14.27 4.67 -4.24
N ASP A 55 -13.87 4.31 -5.46
CA ASP A 55 -14.05 5.10 -6.68
C ASP A 55 -13.34 6.46 -6.65
N LYS A 56 -12.44 6.67 -5.70
CA LYS A 56 -11.71 7.93 -5.59
C LYS A 56 -10.36 7.84 -6.31
N VAL A 57 -9.85 9.01 -6.65
CA VAL A 57 -8.47 9.16 -7.11
C VAL A 57 -7.65 9.51 -5.89
N VAL A 58 -6.62 8.71 -5.62
CA VAL A 58 -5.81 8.84 -4.42
C VAL A 58 -4.39 9.21 -4.81
N LEU A 59 -3.81 10.12 -4.06
CA LEU A 59 -2.41 10.52 -4.22
C LEU A 59 -1.64 10.05 -2.99
N ASP A 60 -0.59 9.26 -3.22
CA ASP A 60 0.29 8.79 -2.17
C ASP A 60 1.69 9.35 -2.42
N VAL A 61 2.08 10.34 -1.64
CA VAL A 61 3.37 11.01 -1.80
C VAL A 61 4.40 10.34 -0.91
N GLY A 62 5.53 9.96 -1.51
CA GLY A 62 6.55 9.22 -0.80
C GLY A 62 6.12 7.77 -0.57
N THR A 63 5.63 7.15 -1.62
CA THR A 63 5.02 5.81 -1.53
C THR A 63 5.97 4.72 -1.04
N GLY A 64 7.30 4.93 -1.14
CA GLY A 64 8.26 3.90 -0.76
C GLY A 64 8.02 2.61 -1.51
N THR A 65 7.78 1.52 -0.79
CA THR A 65 7.50 0.21 -1.38
C THR A 65 6.09 0.11 -1.95
N GLY A 66 5.25 1.12 -1.76
CA GLY A 66 3.91 1.14 -2.31
C GLY A 66 2.83 0.52 -1.44
N VAL A 67 3.12 0.24 -0.18
CA VAL A 67 2.17 -0.45 0.68
C VAL A 67 0.88 0.33 0.88
N LEU A 68 0.96 1.64 1.11
CA LEU A 68 -0.23 2.46 1.29
C LEU A 68 -1.05 2.54 0.02
N ALA A 69 -0.38 2.63 -1.13
CA ALA A 69 -1.05 2.65 -2.42
C ALA A 69 -1.81 1.34 -2.65
N ILE A 70 -1.20 0.21 -2.29
CA ILE A 70 -1.84 -1.09 -2.41
C ILE A 70 -3.07 -1.17 -1.51
N TRP A 71 -2.97 -0.70 -0.27
CA TRP A 71 -4.13 -0.69 0.63
C TRP A 71 -5.25 0.19 0.09
N ALA A 72 -4.92 1.37 -0.48
CA ALA A 72 -5.92 2.24 -1.09
C ALA A 72 -6.61 1.56 -2.27
N ALA A 73 -5.84 0.86 -3.11
CA ALA A 73 -6.40 0.11 -4.23
C ALA A 73 -7.31 -1.01 -3.74
N GLN A 74 -6.92 -1.71 -2.69
CA GLN A 74 -7.76 -2.76 -2.09
C GLN A 74 -9.05 -2.21 -1.50
N ALA A 75 -9.02 -0.96 -1.05
CA ALA A 75 -10.23 -0.30 -0.54
C ALA A 75 -11.15 0.18 -1.67
N GLY A 76 -10.77 -0.06 -2.93
CA GLY A 76 -11.62 0.23 -4.07
C GLY A 76 -11.30 1.53 -4.78
N ALA A 77 -10.14 2.13 -4.56
CA ALA A 77 -9.75 3.35 -5.26
C ALA A 77 -9.82 3.13 -6.77
N ARG A 78 -10.33 4.12 -7.49
CA ARG A 78 -10.40 4.05 -8.95
C ARG A 78 -9.02 4.18 -9.57
N ARG A 79 -8.21 5.08 -9.04
CA ARG A 79 -6.83 5.27 -9.46
C ARG A 79 -6.01 5.69 -8.24
N VAL A 80 -4.78 5.25 -8.19
CA VAL A 80 -3.84 5.68 -7.17
C VAL A 80 -2.58 6.18 -7.89
N PHE A 81 -2.20 7.41 -7.61
CA PHE A 81 -0.94 7.96 -8.09
C PHE A 81 0.05 7.91 -6.95
N ALA A 82 1.06 7.07 -7.10
CA ALA A 82 2.06 6.84 -6.07
C ALA A 82 3.36 7.51 -6.48
N VAL A 83 3.76 8.54 -5.76
CA VAL A 83 4.93 9.35 -6.12
C VAL A 83 6.09 8.97 -5.22
N GLU A 84 7.23 8.71 -5.84
CA GLU A 84 8.44 8.33 -5.11
C GLU A 84 9.67 8.94 -5.79
N GLY A 85 10.48 9.65 -5.01
CA GLY A 85 11.63 10.37 -5.54
C GLY A 85 12.89 9.54 -5.72
N THR A 86 12.91 8.32 -5.23
CA THR A 86 14.10 7.47 -5.24
C THR A 86 13.93 6.28 -6.17
N SER A 87 15.00 5.49 -6.31
CA SER A 87 14.97 4.28 -7.11
C SER A 87 13.99 3.23 -6.56
N VAL A 88 13.53 3.39 -5.33
CA VAL A 88 12.52 2.51 -4.75
C VAL A 88 11.21 2.56 -5.54
N ALA A 89 11.00 3.61 -6.35
CA ALA A 89 9.83 3.69 -7.22
C ALA A 89 9.70 2.46 -8.13
N LEU A 90 10.80 1.92 -8.62
CA LEU A 90 10.76 0.71 -9.45
C LEU A 90 10.24 -0.49 -8.66
N HIS A 91 10.61 -0.58 -7.40
CA HIS A 91 10.13 -1.64 -6.54
C HIS A 91 8.62 -1.50 -6.29
N ALA A 92 8.16 -0.28 -6.05
CA ALA A 92 6.73 -0.03 -5.87
C ALA A 92 5.92 -0.42 -7.09
N GLU A 93 6.44 -0.13 -8.29
CA GLU A 93 5.78 -0.51 -9.53
C GLU A 93 5.68 -2.03 -9.66
N THR A 94 6.78 -2.72 -9.37
CA THR A 94 6.79 -4.18 -9.40
C THR A 94 5.79 -4.78 -8.42
N MET A 95 5.73 -4.22 -7.21
CA MET A 95 4.82 -4.71 -6.19
C MET A 95 3.36 -4.45 -6.56
N ALA A 96 3.06 -3.29 -7.13
CA ALA A 96 1.71 -2.98 -7.58
C ALA A 96 1.23 -4.00 -8.61
N LYS A 97 2.07 -4.33 -9.57
CA LYS A 97 1.77 -5.32 -10.60
C LYS A 97 1.61 -6.71 -10.01
N ALA A 98 2.50 -7.08 -9.10
CA ALA A 98 2.46 -8.40 -8.46
C ALA A 98 1.17 -8.60 -7.66
N HIS A 99 0.59 -7.53 -7.13
CA HIS A 99 -0.63 -7.58 -6.36
C HIS A 99 -1.89 -7.42 -7.22
N GLY A 100 -1.73 -7.34 -8.52
CA GLY A 100 -2.87 -7.26 -9.43
C GLY A 100 -3.41 -5.85 -9.64
N PHE A 101 -2.69 -4.83 -9.19
CA PHE A 101 -3.17 -3.45 -9.27
C PHE A 101 -2.41 -2.60 -10.29
N GLY A 102 -1.71 -3.23 -11.24
CA GLY A 102 -0.99 -2.50 -12.27
C GLY A 102 -1.84 -1.56 -13.10
N GLY A 103 -3.15 -1.84 -13.20
CA GLY A 103 -4.08 -0.99 -13.91
C GLY A 103 -4.71 0.11 -13.06
N VAL A 104 -4.50 0.07 -11.75
CA VAL A 104 -5.07 1.02 -10.80
C VAL A 104 -4.01 1.95 -10.25
N ILE A 105 -2.85 1.41 -9.92
CA ILE A 105 -1.75 2.17 -9.33
C ILE A 105 -0.79 2.61 -10.42
N GLU A 106 -0.59 3.90 -10.54
CA GLU A 106 0.42 4.46 -11.42
C GLU A 106 1.53 5.03 -10.54
N VAL A 107 2.74 4.47 -10.67
CA VAL A 107 3.88 4.94 -9.91
C VAL A 107 4.59 6.01 -10.72
N LEU A 108 4.77 7.17 -10.12
CA LEU A 108 5.44 8.30 -10.75
C LEU A 108 6.74 8.57 -10.01
N ARG A 109 7.83 8.49 -10.72
CA ARG A 109 9.13 8.78 -10.13
C ARG A 109 9.38 10.28 -10.23
N GLY A 110 9.49 10.92 -9.08
CA GLY A 110 9.69 12.35 -9.04
C GLY A 110 9.50 12.89 -7.65
N ARG A 111 9.52 14.20 -7.55
CA ARG A 111 9.32 14.92 -6.30
C ARG A 111 8.17 15.90 -6.45
N MET A 112 7.48 16.06 -5.36
CA MET A 112 6.44 17.07 -5.27
C MET A 112 7.06 18.44 -5.04
#